data_00e1154e52b0f8dfa4b89ef6638a4b10
#
_entry.id   00e1154e52b0f8dfa4b89ef6638a4b10
#
_cell.length_a   1.000
_cell.length_b   1.000
_cell.length_c   1.000
_cell.angle_alpha   90.00
_cell.angle_beta   90.00
_cell.angle_gamma   90.00
#
_symmetry.space_group_name_H-M   'P 1'
#
loop_
_entity.id
_entity.type
_entity.pdbx_description
1 polymer ?
#
loop_
_entity_poly.entity_id
_entity_poly.type
_entity_poly.pdbx_seq_one_letter_code
_entity_poly.pdbx_strand_id
1 'polypeptide(L)'
;HSFFTTRLVKKIQRRGVKVYFVIHDLEVLRYANLDTVPLKHKIRVHLQESSLLKIADGIIAHNPIMKSVLVDKGIAENKIVSLGIFDYLIPNYQEKTGLTKNLSIIVAGNLAQEKAGYLYQLPARPTYNLYGVGFDESRALANETYFGSFLPDELPVALEGGFGLVWDGDSAETCSGVFGEYLRFNNSHKASLYLASGFPLVVWSQSALSHFVLENGCGIA
;
A
#
# COMPACT_ATOMS: atom_id res chain seq x y z
N HIS A 1 -13.73 -12.24 3.95
CA HIS A 1 -13.47 -13.50 4.67
C HIS A 1 -14.78 -14.00 5.28
N SER A 2 -15.05 -15.30 5.24
CA SER A 2 -16.29 -15.88 5.71
C SER A 2 -16.01 -16.91 6.82
N PHE A 3 -17.02 -17.19 7.65
CA PHE A 3 -16.96 -18.31 8.59
C PHE A 3 -16.63 -19.65 7.92
N PHE A 4 -16.93 -19.77 6.62
CA PHE A 4 -16.53 -20.91 5.82
C PHE A 4 -15.00 -21.05 5.74
N THR A 5 -14.25 -19.96 5.54
CA THR A 5 -12.78 -19.97 5.50
C THR A 5 -12.19 -20.46 6.81
N THR A 6 -12.71 -19.99 7.94
CA THR A 6 -12.28 -20.47 9.28
C THR A 6 -12.49 -21.98 9.47
N ARG A 7 -13.64 -22.50 9.00
CA ARG A 7 -13.92 -23.94 9.06
C ARG A 7 -12.99 -24.75 8.15
N LEU A 8 -12.73 -24.24 6.96
CA LEU A 8 -11.80 -24.86 5.99
C LEU A 8 -10.39 -24.94 6.57
N VAL A 9 -9.86 -23.83 7.11
CA VAL A 9 -8.53 -23.78 7.75
C VAL A 9 -8.44 -24.82 8.87
N LYS A 10 -9.40 -24.86 9.80
CA LYS A 10 -9.43 -25.87 10.86
C LYS A 10 -9.50 -27.30 10.35
N LYS A 11 -10.21 -27.54 9.23
CA LYS A 11 -10.27 -28.88 8.61
C LYS A 11 -8.92 -29.31 8.03
N ILE A 12 -8.20 -28.37 7.42
CA ILE A 12 -6.85 -28.57 6.86
C ILE A 12 -5.86 -28.86 7.99
N GLN A 13 -5.88 -28.05 9.05
CA GLN A 13 -5.01 -28.22 10.22
C GLN A 13 -5.22 -29.57 10.93
N ARG A 14 -6.47 -30.07 11.04
CA ARG A 14 -6.75 -31.41 11.58
C ARG A 14 -6.10 -32.56 10.81
N ARG A 15 -5.64 -32.30 9.58
CA ARG A 15 -4.88 -33.26 8.74
C ARG A 15 -3.36 -33.10 8.92
N GLY A 16 -2.90 -32.32 9.91
CA GLY A 16 -1.50 -32.08 10.18
C GLY A 16 -0.83 -31.02 9.28
N VAL A 17 -1.61 -30.31 8.45
CA VAL A 17 -1.08 -29.27 7.57
C VAL A 17 -1.05 -27.93 8.31
N LYS A 18 0.09 -27.24 8.30
CA LYS A 18 0.21 -25.90 8.83
C LYS A 18 -0.30 -24.85 7.83
N VAL A 19 -0.98 -23.82 8.33
CA VAL A 19 -1.56 -22.75 7.53
C VAL A 19 -0.96 -21.41 7.92
N TYR A 20 -0.29 -20.77 6.98
CA TYR A 20 0.31 -19.45 7.12
C TYR A 20 -0.48 -18.43 6.29
N PHE A 21 -0.69 -17.24 6.85
CA PHE A 21 -1.33 -16.14 6.13
C PHE A 21 -0.30 -15.05 5.79
N VAL A 22 -0.24 -14.67 4.52
CA VAL A 22 0.38 -13.42 4.08
C VAL A 22 -0.70 -12.37 4.04
N ILE A 23 -0.54 -11.32 4.82
CA ILE A 23 -1.47 -10.20 4.82
C ILE A 23 -1.19 -9.34 3.60
N HIS A 24 -2.21 -9.09 2.77
CA HIS A 24 -2.19 -8.07 1.73
C HIS A 24 -2.98 -6.84 2.17
N ASP A 25 -4.15 -7.06 2.77
CA ASP A 25 -5.01 -6.02 3.31
C ASP A 25 -5.72 -6.53 4.56
N LEU A 26 -5.93 -5.63 5.53
CA LEU A 26 -6.75 -5.86 6.72
C LEU A 26 -7.82 -4.78 6.83
N GLU A 27 -9.07 -5.18 6.58
CA GLU A 27 -10.20 -4.25 6.70
C GLU A 27 -10.38 -3.74 8.12
N VAL A 28 -10.06 -4.55 9.13
CA VAL A 28 -10.12 -4.14 10.55
C VAL A 28 -9.19 -2.96 10.86
N LEU A 29 -8.06 -2.85 10.16
CA LEU A 29 -7.14 -1.71 10.28
C LEU A 29 -7.55 -0.56 9.38
N ARG A 30 -8.03 -0.87 8.17
CA ARG A 30 -8.50 0.13 7.20
C ARG A 30 -9.67 0.96 7.74
N TYR A 31 -10.55 0.36 8.55
CA TYR A 31 -11.72 1.03 9.11
C TYR A 31 -11.55 1.45 10.59
N ALA A 32 -10.38 1.24 11.19
CA ALA A 32 -10.18 1.45 12.62
C ALA A 32 -10.52 2.89 13.07
N ASN A 33 -10.02 3.89 12.32
CA ASN A 33 -10.10 5.31 12.70
C ASN A 33 -11.19 6.10 11.96
N LEU A 34 -12.17 5.41 11.33
CA LEU A 34 -13.18 6.05 10.50
C LEU A 34 -14.55 6.04 11.18
N ASP A 35 -15.03 7.20 11.60
CA ASP A 35 -16.36 7.34 12.20
C ASP A 35 -17.50 7.16 11.19
N THR A 36 -17.21 7.32 9.89
CA THR A 36 -18.18 7.15 8.80
C THR A 36 -18.60 5.70 8.56
N VAL A 37 -17.85 4.71 9.06
CA VAL A 37 -18.15 3.29 8.89
C VAL A 37 -19.10 2.80 9.99
N PRO A 38 -20.26 2.22 9.64
CA PRO A 38 -21.23 1.73 10.63
C PRO A 38 -20.62 0.74 11.64
N LEU A 39 -20.91 0.89 12.92
CA LEU A 39 -20.38 0.04 13.99
C LEU A 39 -20.63 -1.46 13.74
N LYS A 40 -21.80 -1.81 13.23
CA LYS A 40 -22.15 -3.21 12.87
C LYS A 40 -21.16 -3.78 11.84
N HIS A 41 -20.72 -2.98 10.87
CA HIS A 41 -19.73 -3.39 9.88
C HIS A 41 -18.35 -3.59 10.52
N LYS A 42 -17.90 -2.65 11.35
CA LYS A 42 -16.62 -2.76 12.08
C LYS A 42 -16.59 -4.02 12.96
N ILE A 43 -17.67 -4.30 13.72
CA ILE A 43 -17.78 -5.51 14.55
C ILE A 43 -17.71 -6.77 13.70
N ARG A 44 -18.44 -6.83 12.58
CA ARG A 44 -18.44 -7.99 11.68
C ARG A 44 -17.05 -8.27 11.13
N VAL A 45 -16.38 -7.25 10.60
CA VAL A 45 -15.03 -7.35 10.05
C VAL A 45 -14.05 -7.80 11.14
N HIS A 46 -14.10 -7.17 12.31
CA HIS A 46 -13.26 -7.53 13.44
C HIS A 46 -13.42 -9.01 13.84
N LEU A 47 -14.64 -9.50 13.97
CA LEU A 47 -14.89 -10.90 14.34
C LEU A 47 -14.42 -11.88 13.26
N GLN A 48 -14.62 -11.56 11.98
CA GLN A 48 -14.23 -12.42 10.87
C GLN A 48 -12.71 -12.49 10.69
N GLU A 49 -12.01 -11.35 10.63
CA GLU A 49 -10.56 -11.31 10.45
C GLU A 49 -9.83 -11.82 11.70
N SER A 50 -10.20 -11.33 12.89
CA SER A 50 -9.53 -11.75 14.13
C SER A 50 -9.67 -13.25 14.40
N SER A 51 -10.85 -13.85 14.09
CA SER A 51 -11.03 -15.29 14.26
C SER A 51 -10.14 -16.10 13.32
N LEU A 52 -9.93 -15.62 12.09
CA LEU A 52 -9.09 -16.27 11.11
C LEU A 52 -7.60 -16.15 11.48
N LEU A 53 -7.16 -14.94 11.83
CA LEU A 53 -5.77 -14.69 12.22
C LEU A 53 -5.36 -15.46 13.49
N LYS A 54 -6.25 -15.58 14.47
CA LYS A 54 -5.99 -16.33 15.73
C LYS A 54 -5.75 -17.81 15.51
N ILE A 55 -6.38 -18.43 14.50
CA ILE A 55 -6.20 -19.85 14.21
C ILE A 55 -5.02 -20.16 13.29
N ALA A 56 -4.39 -19.14 12.69
CA ALA A 56 -3.21 -19.30 11.84
C ALA A 56 -2.05 -19.95 12.63
N ASP A 57 -1.26 -20.78 11.94
CA ASP A 57 0.00 -21.31 12.48
C ASP A 57 1.11 -20.26 12.41
N GLY A 58 1.04 -19.33 11.44
CA GLY A 58 1.88 -18.16 11.35
C GLY A 58 1.29 -17.07 10.45
N ILE A 59 1.78 -15.85 10.62
CA ILE A 59 1.31 -14.66 9.92
C ILE A 59 2.51 -13.87 9.43
N ILE A 60 2.47 -13.45 8.17
CA ILE A 60 3.42 -12.51 7.59
C ILE A 60 2.72 -11.15 7.51
N ALA A 61 3.15 -10.22 8.37
CA ALA A 61 2.69 -8.84 8.42
C ALA A 61 3.58 -7.94 7.56
N HIS A 62 3.08 -6.78 7.13
CA HIS A 62 3.83 -5.86 6.27
C HIS A 62 5.10 -5.34 6.94
N ASN A 63 5.01 -4.93 8.21
CA ASN A 63 6.06 -4.20 8.91
C ASN A 63 5.91 -4.37 10.44
N PRO A 64 6.88 -3.89 11.25
CA PRO A 64 6.82 -3.95 12.71
C PRO A 64 5.61 -3.25 13.32
N ILE A 65 5.10 -2.17 12.71
CA ILE A 65 3.92 -1.43 13.21
C ILE A 65 2.67 -2.31 13.09
N MET A 66 2.43 -2.91 11.92
CA MET A 66 1.33 -3.86 11.75
C MET A 66 1.48 -5.06 12.69
N LYS A 67 2.69 -5.58 12.86
CA LYS A 67 2.97 -6.67 13.83
C LYS A 67 2.55 -6.26 15.24
N SER A 68 2.97 -5.08 15.73
CA SER A 68 2.60 -4.58 17.06
C SER A 68 1.10 -4.50 17.25
N VAL A 69 0.39 -3.92 16.27
CA VAL A 69 -1.08 -3.81 16.33
C VAL A 69 -1.76 -5.19 16.38
N LEU A 70 -1.24 -6.19 15.68
CA LEU A 70 -1.76 -7.55 15.73
C LEU A 70 -1.52 -8.21 17.09
N VAL A 71 -0.37 -7.96 17.72
CA VAL A 71 -0.06 -8.41 19.09
C VAL A 71 -1.03 -7.77 20.08
N ASP A 72 -1.30 -6.47 20.00
CA ASP A 72 -2.26 -5.75 20.83
C ASP A 72 -3.69 -6.28 20.66
N LYS A 73 -4.01 -6.84 19.49
CA LYS A 73 -5.28 -7.54 19.23
C LYS A 73 -5.32 -9.01 19.71
N GLY A 74 -4.28 -9.43 20.43
CA GLY A 74 -4.22 -10.74 21.11
C GLY A 74 -3.72 -11.88 20.22
N ILE A 75 -2.94 -11.60 19.18
CA ILE A 75 -2.22 -12.63 18.41
C ILE A 75 -0.84 -12.83 19.04
N ALA A 76 -0.44 -14.07 19.25
CA ALA A 76 0.85 -14.39 19.85
C ALA A 76 2.01 -13.88 18.98
N GLU A 77 2.92 -13.13 19.57
CA GLU A 77 4.01 -12.47 18.86
C GLU A 77 4.91 -13.44 18.06
N ASN A 78 5.17 -14.61 18.63
CA ASN A 78 5.99 -15.66 18.03
C ASN A 78 5.36 -16.28 16.75
N LYS A 79 4.11 -15.98 16.46
CA LYS A 79 3.44 -16.36 15.21
C LYS A 79 3.56 -15.31 14.11
N ILE A 80 4.07 -14.11 14.40
CA ILE A 80 4.05 -12.99 13.45
C ILE A 80 5.48 -12.66 13.02
N VAL A 81 5.70 -12.66 11.71
CA VAL A 81 6.94 -12.21 11.08
C VAL A 81 6.64 -10.95 10.28
N SER A 82 7.51 -9.94 10.37
CA SER A 82 7.43 -8.75 9.52
C SER A 82 8.15 -8.99 8.21
N LEU A 83 7.49 -8.68 7.08
CA LEU A 83 8.02 -8.83 5.72
C LEU A 83 9.09 -7.74 5.44
N GLY A 84 8.84 -6.52 5.90
CA GLY A 84 9.64 -5.33 5.59
C GLY A 84 9.08 -4.60 4.37
N ILE A 85 9.26 -5.14 3.19
CA ILE A 85 8.67 -4.63 1.94
C ILE A 85 8.29 -5.82 1.04
N PHE A 86 7.29 -5.63 0.18
CA PHE A 86 6.92 -6.64 -0.81
C PHE A 86 7.93 -6.71 -1.95
N ASP A 87 8.12 -7.89 -2.50
CA ASP A 87 8.84 -8.06 -3.76
C ASP A 87 8.04 -7.46 -4.92
N TYR A 88 8.77 -7.02 -5.95
CA TYR A 88 8.19 -6.67 -7.23
C TYR A 88 9.03 -7.28 -8.34
N LEU A 89 8.47 -8.22 -9.08
CA LEU A 89 9.16 -8.92 -10.15
C LEU A 89 8.99 -8.15 -11.46
N ILE A 90 10.10 -7.75 -12.05
CA ILE A 90 10.13 -7.11 -13.38
C ILE A 90 10.77 -8.10 -14.36
N PRO A 91 9.98 -8.72 -15.28
CA PRO A 91 10.54 -9.61 -16.28
C PRO A 91 11.54 -8.90 -17.17
N ASN A 92 12.70 -9.50 -17.42
CA ASN A 92 13.76 -8.96 -18.29
C ASN A 92 14.20 -7.53 -17.90
N TYR A 93 14.26 -7.25 -16.61
CA TYR A 93 14.67 -5.93 -16.11
C TYR A 93 15.99 -5.48 -16.73
N GLN A 94 16.00 -4.26 -17.25
CA GLN A 94 17.20 -3.55 -17.66
C GLN A 94 17.34 -2.30 -16.80
N GLU A 95 18.51 -2.13 -16.21
CA GLU A 95 18.80 -0.94 -15.42
C GLU A 95 18.61 0.32 -16.26
N LYS A 96 17.81 1.26 -15.75
CA LYS A 96 17.63 2.57 -16.39
C LYS A 96 18.93 3.37 -16.21
N THR A 97 19.77 3.37 -17.26
CA THR A 97 20.99 4.19 -17.29
C THR A 97 20.61 5.65 -17.55
N GLY A 98 20.98 6.50 -16.59
CA GLY A 98 20.71 7.94 -16.65
C GLY A 98 19.35 8.28 -16.04
N LEU A 99 19.33 8.47 -14.71
CA LEU A 99 18.26 9.23 -14.09
C LEU A 99 18.13 10.54 -14.87
N THR A 100 17.03 10.68 -15.58
CA THR A 100 16.78 11.89 -16.36
C THR A 100 16.82 13.08 -15.41
N LYS A 101 17.34 14.21 -15.84
CA LYS A 101 17.29 15.50 -15.11
C LYS A 101 15.85 15.97 -14.85
N ASN A 102 14.87 15.17 -15.28
CA ASN A 102 13.45 15.39 -15.05
C ASN A 102 13.10 14.90 -13.63
N LEU A 103 12.96 15.85 -12.72
CA LEU A 103 12.58 15.61 -11.33
C LEU A 103 11.06 15.49 -11.13
N SER A 104 10.30 15.13 -12.17
CA SER A 104 8.86 14.91 -12.05
C SER A 104 8.57 13.82 -11.02
N ILE A 105 7.50 14.00 -10.25
CA ILE A 105 7.00 13.01 -9.32
C ILE A 105 6.14 12.01 -10.09
N ILE A 106 6.42 10.73 -9.91
CA ILE A 106 5.67 9.62 -10.50
C ILE A 106 4.52 9.25 -9.57
N VAL A 107 3.31 9.20 -10.12
CA VAL A 107 2.11 8.69 -9.43
C VAL A 107 1.54 7.54 -10.25
N ALA A 108 1.59 6.32 -9.72
CA ALA A 108 1.10 5.13 -10.42
C ALA A 108 0.04 4.37 -9.61
N GLY A 109 -0.98 3.82 -10.29
CA GLY A 109 -1.99 2.94 -9.72
C GLY A 109 -3.43 3.36 -10.00
N ASN A 110 -4.31 3.20 -9.01
CA ASN A 110 -5.69 3.66 -9.11
C ASN A 110 -5.74 5.17 -8.81
N LEU A 111 -6.09 5.97 -9.82
CA LEU A 111 -6.15 7.44 -9.78
C LEU A 111 -7.59 7.96 -9.58
N ALA A 112 -8.54 7.07 -9.30
CA ALA A 112 -9.93 7.46 -9.04
C ALA A 112 -10.02 8.40 -7.82
N GLN A 113 -10.98 9.32 -7.89
CA GLN A 113 -11.21 10.40 -6.90
C GLN A 113 -11.23 9.88 -5.46
N GLU A 114 -11.85 8.73 -5.21
CA GLU A 114 -11.99 8.17 -3.85
C GLU A 114 -10.67 7.73 -3.23
N LYS A 115 -9.66 7.49 -4.06
CA LYS A 115 -8.33 7.03 -3.64
C LYS A 115 -7.25 8.08 -3.84
N ALA A 116 -7.35 8.87 -4.88
CA ALA A 116 -6.33 9.82 -5.32
C ALA A 116 -6.90 11.23 -5.52
N GLY A 117 -7.88 11.64 -4.71
CA GLY A 117 -8.47 12.97 -4.77
C GLY A 117 -7.47 14.11 -4.55
N TYR A 118 -6.36 13.83 -3.88
CA TYR A 118 -5.24 14.75 -3.69
C TYR A 118 -4.63 15.24 -5.01
N LEU A 119 -4.75 14.49 -6.11
CA LEU A 119 -4.22 14.87 -7.41
C LEU A 119 -4.75 16.24 -7.86
N TYR A 120 -6.01 16.51 -7.61
CA TYR A 120 -6.64 17.77 -8.00
C TYR A 120 -6.34 18.96 -7.07
N GLN A 121 -5.42 18.78 -6.12
CA GLN A 121 -4.98 19.76 -5.14
C GLN A 121 -3.45 19.84 -5.04
N LEU A 122 -2.74 19.22 -5.98
CA LEU A 122 -1.29 19.21 -5.98
C LEU A 122 -0.72 20.63 -6.13
N PRO A 123 0.42 20.94 -5.49
CA PRO A 123 1.08 22.24 -5.67
C PRO A 123 1.56 22.41 -7.13
N ALA A 124 1.64 23.66 -7.59
CA ALA A 124 2.05 24.00 -8.95
C ALA A 124 3.49 23.52 -9.32
N ARG A 125 4.25 23.12 -8.35
CA ARG A 125 5.59 22.51 -8.51
C ARG A 125 5.77 21.44 -7.46
N PRO A 126 6.45 20.33 -7.79
CA PRO A 126 7.07 19.96 -9.07
C PRO A 126 6.04 19.60 -10.16
N THR A 127 6.49 19.03 -11.28
CA THR A 127 5.65 18.38 -12.27
C THR A 127 5.31 16.95 -11.85
N TYR A 128 4.20 16.42 -12.34
CA TYR A 128 3.72 15.08 -11.98
C TYR A 128 3.43 14.24 -13.22
N ASN A 129 3.91 13.01 -13.22
CA ASN A 129 3.68 12.02 -14.27
C ASN A 129 2.72 10.97 -13.73
N LEU A 130 1.51 10.90 -14.30
CA LEU A 130 0.40 10.09 -13.81
C LEU A 130 0.21 8.83 -14.67
N TYR A 131 0.20 7.67 -14.03
CA TYR A 131 0.07 6.35 -14.67
C TYR A 131 -1.02 5.54 -13.98
N GLY A 132 -2.06 5.15 -14.70
CA GLY A 132 -3.10 4.29 -14.13
C GLY A 132 -4.50 4.57 -14.64
N VAL A 133 -5.49 4.05 -13.94
CA VAL A 133 -6.90 4.15 -14.30
C VAL A 133 -7.66 5.09 -13.37
N GLY A 134 -8.74 5.70 -13.89
CA GLY A 134 -9.68 6.48 -13.10
C GLY A 134 -9.33 7.95 -12.92
N PHE A 135 -8.32 8.46 -13.62
CA PHE A 135 -8.00 9.90 -13.66
C PHE A 135 -9.03 10.66 -14.49
N ASP A 136 -9.50 11.78 -13.98
CA ASP A 136 -10.40 12.70 -14.70
C ASP A 136 -9.57 13.80 -15.39
N GLU A 137 -9.24 13.58 -16.65
CA GLU A 137 -8.42 14.50 -17.45
C GLU A 137 -9.05 15.90 -17.60
N SER A 138 -10.37 16.02 -17.45
CA SER A 138 -11.04 17.34 -17.51
C SER A 138 -10.68 18.25 -16.34
N ARG A 139 -10.11 17.68 -15.27
CA ARG A 139 -9.68 18.37 -14.05
C ARG A 139 -8.15 18.40 -13.89
N ALA A 140 -7.42 17.95 -14.91
CA ALA A 140 -5.97 17.92 -14.87
C ALA A 140 -5.37 19.31 -14.59
N LEU A 141 -4.37 19.35 -13.71
CA LEU A 141 -3.62 20.57 -13.43
C LEU A 141 -2.54 20.80 -14.52
N ALA A 142 -2.14 22.04 -14.72
CA ALA A 142 -1.19 22.40 -15.78
C ALA A 142 0.21 21.76 -15.64
N ASN A 143 0.54 21.24 -14.47
CA ASN A 143 1.82 20.57 -14.16
C ASN A 143 1.69 19.05 -14.07
N GLU A 144 0.59 18.49 -14.51
CA GLU A 144 0.33 17.06 -14.61
C GLU A 144 0.42 16.58 -16.06
N THR A 145 1.02 15.42 -16.27
CA THR A 145 1.01 14.70 -17.54
C THR A 145 0.46 13.31 -17.32
N TYR A 146 -0.65 12.99 -17.97
CA TYR A 146 -1.28 11.68 -17.88
C TYR A 146 -0.83 10.77 -19.01
N PHE A 147 -0.27 9.62 -18.67
CA PHE A 147 0.26 8.62 -19.62
C PHE A 147 -0.68 7.45 -19.85
N GLY A 148 -1.84 7.43 -19.19
CA GLY A 148 -2.76 6.30 -19.28
C GLY A 148 -2.36 5.11 -18.39
N SER A 149 -2.91 3.94 -18.70
CA SER A 149 -2.67 2.71 -17.96
C SER A 149 -1.81 1.72 -18.74
N PHE A 150 -0.98 0.99 -18.04
CA PHE A 150 -0.06 -0.01 -18.59
C PHE A 150 -0.31 -1.37 -17.94
N LEU A 151 0.07 -2.45 -18.61
CA LEU A 151 0.11 -3.76 -18.00
C LEU A 151 1.18 -3.79 -16.88
N PRO A 152 1.01 -4.62 -15.84
CA PRO A 152 1.96 -4.69 -14.72
C PRO A 152 3.42 -4.90 -15.12
N ASP A 153 3.67 -5.68 -16.17
CA ASP A 153 5.02 -5.98 -16.65
C ASP A 153 5.61 -4.85 -17.54
N GLU A 154 4.76 -4.00 -18.10
CA GLU A 154 5.14 -2.86 -18.95
C GLU A 154 5.35 -1.58 -18.14
N LEU A 155 4.56 -1.41 -17.09
CA LEU A 155 4.57 -0.21 -16.27
C LEU A 155 5.97 0.18 -15.74
N PRO A 156 6.79 -0.74 -15.18
CA PRO A 156 8.12 -0.40 -14.70
C PRO A 156 9.02 0.22 -15.76
N VAL A 157 8.90 -0.21 -17.00
CA VAL A 157 9.68 0.31 -18.14
C VAL A 157 9.16 1.67 -18.58
N ALA A 158 7.83 1.86 -18.56
CA ALA A 158 7.16 3.09 -19.00
C ALA A 158 7.32 4.26 -18.01
N LEU A 159 7.62 3.99 -16.73
CA LEU A 159 7.76 5.03 -15.71
C LEU A 159 8.91 6.00 -16.04
N GLU A 160 8.61 7.29 -16.04
CA GLU A 160 9.56 8.38 -16.21
C GLU A 160 9.41 9.40 -15.08
N GLY A 161 10.53 9.86 -14.50
CA GLY A 161 10.54 10.84 -13.43
C GLY A 161 11.75 10.72 -12.51
N GLY A 162 11.69 11.36 -11.35
CA GLY A 162 12.76 11.37 -10.36
C GLY A 162 12.40 10.62 -9.06
N PHE A 163 11.13 10.64 -8.67
CA PHE A 163 10.65 10.05 -7.40
C PHE A 163 9.29 9.41 -7.57
N GLY A 164 9.05 8.29 -6.88
CA GLY A 164 7.74 7.66 -6.81
C GLY A 164 6.96 8.13 -5.57
N LEU A 165 5.75 8.66 -5.77
CA LEU A 165 4.88 9.12 -4.68
C LEU A 165 4.03 7.98 -4.12
N VAL A 166 4.16 7.72 -2.83
CA VAL A 166 3.26 6.81 -2.09
C VAL A 166 2.32 7.64 -1.22
N TRP A 167 1.16 7.94 -1.78
CA TRP A 167 0.14 8.79 -1.18
C TRP A 167 -1.24 8.29 -1.53
N ASP A 168 -2.20 8.37 -0.62
CA ASP A 168 -3.60 8.04 -0.84
C ASP A 168 -4.49 9.02 -0.05
N GLY A 169 -5.69 9.28 -0.56
CA GLY A 169 -6.69 10.15 0.07
C GLY A 169 -7.08 11.34 -0.79
N ASP A 170 -7.74 12.28 -0.19
CA ASP A 170 -8.37 13.45 -0.85
C ASP A 170 -7.65 14.78 -0.56
N SER A 171 -6.55 14.77 0.21
CA SER A 171 -5.78 15.96 0.54
C SER A 171 -4.32 15.83 0.13
N ALA A 172 -3.73 16.90 -0.40
CA ALA A 172 -2.30 16.98 -0.69
C ALA A 172 -1.44 17.30 0.56
N GLU A 173 -2.05 17.72 1.67
CA GLU A 173 -1.34 18.07 2.92
C GLU A 173 -1.14 16.86 3.83
N THR A 174 -2.06 15.90 3.80
CA THR A 174 -2.01 14.69 4.62
C THR A 174 -2.75 13.55 3.93
N CYS A 175 -2.29 12.32 4.15
CA CYS A 175 -3.05 11.15 3.74
C CYS A 175 -4.30 11.01 4.61
N SER A 176 -5.46 10.85 3.97
CA SER A 176 -6.77 10.93 4.62
C SER A 176 -7.75 9.88 4.08
N GLY A 177 -8.88 9.74 4.78
CA GLY A 177 -9.92 8.78 4.40
C GLY A 177 -9.52 7.32 4.58
N VAL A 178 -10.33 6.42 4.00
CA VAL A 178 -10.16 4.95 4.15
C VAL A 178 -8.80 4.47 3.69
N PHE A 179 -8.32 5.00 2.57
CA PHE A 179 -7.07 4.55 1.96
C PHE A 179 -5.86 5.24 2.57
N GLY A 180 -5.95 6.56 2.83
CA GLY A 180 -4.85 7.34 3.38
C GLY A 180 -4.50 6.96 4.82
N GLU A 181 -5.50 6.86 5.71
CA GLU A 181 -5.29 6.44 7.10
C GLU A 181 -4.72 5.01 7.20
N TYR A 182 -5.01 4.15 6.24
CA TYR A 182 -4.47 2.80 6.22
C TYR A 182 -2.95 2.77 6.00
N LEU A 183 -2.36 3.79 5.36
CA LEU A 183 -0.90 3.90 5.20
C LEU A 183 -0.14 3.97 6.53
N ARG A 184 -0.81 4.28 7.65
CA ARG A 184 -0.22 4.18 9.00
C ARG A 184 0.17 2.76 9.38
N PHE A 185 -0.37 1.76 8.71
CA PHE A 185 -0.21 0.36 9.08
C PHE A 185 0.39 -0.50 7.98
N ASN A 186 0.14 -0.18 6.71
CA ASN A 186 0.54 -1.02 5.59
C ASN A 186 1.77 -0.48 4.83
N ASN A 187 2.40 -1.37 4.07
CA ASN A 187 3.36 -1.02 3.04
C ASN A 187 2.68 -1.14 1.68
N SER A 188 2.55 -0.02 0.99
CA SER A 188 1.91 0.00 -0.32
C SER A 188 2.76 -0.71 -1.38
N HIS A 189 2.14 -1.53 -2.23
CA HIS A 189 2.81 -2.15 -3.38
C HIS A 189 3.39 -1.14 -4.38
N LYS A 190 2.89 0.11 -4.39
CA LYS A 190 3.49 1.21 -5.16
C LYS A 190 4.95 1.45 -4.80
N ALA A 191 5.30 1.33 -3.51
CA ALA A 191 6.68 1.47 -3.05
C ALA A 191 7.59 0.43 -3.69
N SER A 192 7.17 -0.83 -3.70
CA SER A 192 7.92 -1.93 -4.32
C SER A 192 8.10 -1.72 -5.81
N LEU A 193 7.05 -1.29 -6.53
CA LEU A 193 7.12 -0.94 -7.94
C LEU A 193 8.19 0.13 -8.21
N TYR A 194 8.14 1.24 -7.48
CA TYR A 194 9.06 2.35 -7.70
C TYR A 194 10.50 1.97 -7.40
N LEU A 195 10.75 1.35 -6.25
CA LEU A 195 12.10 0.92 -5.86
C LEU A 195 12.67 -0.12 -6.84
N ALA A 196 11.89 -1.12 -7.22
CA ALA A 196 12.31 -2.10 -8.22
C ALA A 196 12.57 -1.48 -9.61
N SER A 197 11.88 -0.37 -9.92
CA SER A 197 12.11 0.40 -11.16
C SER A 197 13.25 1.43 -11.05
N GLY A 198 13.95 1.50 -9.90
CA GLY A 198 15.10 2.38 -9.69
C GLY A 198 14.76 3.80 -9.21
N PHE A 199 13.53 4.04 -8.75
CA PHE A 199 13.11 5.37 -8.28
C PHE A 199 13.07 5.43 -6.75
N PRO A 200 13.71 6.45 -6.12
CA PRO A 200 13.54 6.75 -4.71
C PRO A 200 12.10 7.21 -4.42
N LEU A 201 11.70 7.11 -3.16
CA LEU A 201 10.32 7.35 -2.73
C LEU A 201 10.13 8.75 -2.13
N VAL A 202 8.92 9.28 -2.33
CA VAL A 202 8.32 10.32 -1.47
C VAL A 202 7.15 9.67 -0.75
N VAL A 203 7.18 9.67 0.58
CA VAL A 203 6.15 9.02 1.40
C VAL A 203 5.60 9.97 2.45
N TRP A 204 4.39 9.71 2.91
CA TRP A 204 3.82 10.43 4.04
C TRP A 204 4.62 10.14 5.32
N SER A 205 5.06 11.19 6.03
CA SER A 205 5.89 11.06 7.25
C SER A 205 5.24 10.24 8.37
N GLN A 206 3.91 10.17 8.40
CA GLN A 206 3.16 9.38 9.38
C GLN A 206 2.80 7.97 8.87
N SER A 207 3.26 7.57 7.69
CA SER A 207 3.05 6.23 7.17
C SER A 207 3.99 5.22 7.85
N ALA A 208 3.55 3.96 7.94
CA ALA A 208 4.41 2.88 8.42
C ALA A 208 5.66 2.69 7.54
N LEU A 209 5.53 3.03 6.25
CA LEU A 209 6.61 2.93 5.27
C LEU A 209 7.72 3.97 5.50
N SER A 210 7.44 5.10 6.19
CA SER A 210 8.41 6.17 6.42
C SER A 210 9.68 5.67 7.14
N HIS A 211 9.52 4.78 8.12
CA HIS A 211 10.65 4.18 8.83
C HIS A 211 11.56 3.39 7.87
N PHE A 212 10.98 2.53 7.06
CA PHE A 212 11.74 1.76 6.06
C PHE A 212 12.50 2.67 5.09
N VAL A 213 11.85 3.72 4.59
CA VAL A 213 12.44 4.65 3.62
C VAL A 213 13.63 5.41 4.22
N LEU A 214 13.48 5.92 5.44
CA LEU A 214 14.53 6.67 6.11
C LEU A 214 15.70 5.78 6.55
N GLU A 215 15.43 4.61 7.12
CA GLU A 215 16.47 3.65 7.55
C GLU A 215 17.31 3.13 6.38
N ASN A 216 16.71 2.95 5.20
CA ASN A 216 17.42 2.46 4.02
C ASN A 216 17.93 3.58 3.09
N GLY A 217 17.68 4.85 3.40
CA GLY A 217 18.13 5.99 2.58
C GLY A 217 17.57 5.95 1.14
N CYS A 218 16.37 5.36 0.94
CA CYS A 218 15.80 5.15 -0.38
C CYS A 218 14.67 6.15 -0.72
N GLY A 219 14.64 7.31 -0.05
CA GLY A 219 13.66 8.37 -0.31
C GLY A 219 13.58 9.39 0.82
N ILE A 220 12.47 10.13 0.83
CA ILE A 220 12.14 11.17 1.83
C ILE A 220 10.73 10.93 2.40
N ALA A 221 10.48 11.45 3.64
CA ALA A 221 9.21 11.34 4.34
C ALA A 221 8.77 12.70 4.95
#